data_93e98aed233abf776fce373aa4efcbd6
#
_entry.id   93e98aed233abf776fce373aa4efcbd6
#
_cell.length_a   1.000
_cell.length_b   1.000
_cell.length_c   1.000
_cell.angle_alpha   90.00
_cell.angle_beta   90.00
_cell.angle_gamma   90.00
#
_symmetry.space_group_name_H-M   'P 1'
#
loop_
_entity.id
_entity.type
_entity.pdbx_description
1 polymer ?
#
loop_
_entity_poly.entity_id
_entity_poly.type
_entity_poly.pdbx_seq_one_letter_code
_entity_poly.pdbx_strand_id
1 'polypeptide(L)'
;MTVMKQPWFRLLFILNLGDSWMDKLIGVTDSLLTEAGYMIEEYKRRRESGEKGDFYRDVKPYADKVKSLIDQWRSLSEEWVATSRPKHLHLPQISNTYDNIEMLSVHCFFPESSYNRFISHYQSVSYVLGTQLHELRKD
;
A
#
# COMPACT_ATOMS: atom_id res chain seq x y z
N MET A 1 6.49 -15.67 18.10
CA MET A 1 7.85 -15.14 17.88
C MET A 1 8.23 -15.30 16.42
N THR A 2 8.89 -14.36 15.89
CA THR A 2 9.31 -14.43 14.51
C THR A 2 10.82 -14.59 14.44
N VAL A 3 11.27 -15.38 13.45
CA VAL A 3 12.68 -15.59 13.20
C VAL A 3 13.38 -14.26 12.95
N MET A 4 12.67 -13.33 12.34
CA MET A 4 13.21 -12.02 11.99
C MET A 4 13.66 -11.20 13.19
N LYS A 5 13.18 -11.53 14.37
CA LYS A 5 13.54 -10.77 15.57
C LYS A 5 14.79 -11.32 16.25
N GLN A 6 15.36 -12.38 15.74
CA GLN A 6 16.58 -12.94 16.30
C GLN A 6 17.78 -12.18 15.76
N PRO A 7 18.72 -11.79 16.65
CA PRO A 7 19.86 -10.97 16.22
C PRO A 7 20.71 -11.63 15.13
N TRP A 8 20.94 -12.94 15.24
CA TRP A 8 21.75 -13.63 14.25
C TRP A 8 21.05 -13.65 12.89
N PHE A 9 19.73 -13.81 12.90
CA PHE A 9 18.96 -13.83 11.67
C PHE A 9 19.01 -12.45 10.99
N ARG A 10 18.88 -11.40 11.79
CA ARG A 10 18.94 -10.06 11.27
C ARG A 10 20.31 -9.75 10.68
N LEU A 11 21.36 -10.20 11.35
CA LEU A 11 22.71 -10.00 10.85
C LEU A 11 22.92 -10.74 9.54
N LEU A 12 22.44 -11.98 9.47
CA LEU A 12 22.51 -12.77 8.25
C LEU A 12 21.79 -12.08 7.11
N PHE A 13 20.63 -11.55 7.42
CA PHE A 13 19.80 -10.84 6.44
C PHE A 13 20.56 -9.61 5.89
N ILE A 14 21.16 -8.84 6.77
CA ILE A 14 21.92 -7.66 6.38
C ILE A 14 23.10 -8.03 5.48
N LEU A 15 23.82 -9.06 5.84
CA LEU A 15 25.03 -9.45 5.10
C LEU A 15 24.71 -10.07 3.74
N ASN A 16 23.61 -10.79 3.63
CA ASN A 16 23.31 -11.55 2.42
C ASN A 16 22.04 -11.11 1.72
N LEU A 17 21.03 -10.67 2.47
CA LEU A 17 19.70 -10.38 1.95
C LEU A 17 19.15 -9.06 2.46
N GLY A 18 19.96 -8.29 3.21
CA GLY A 18 19.49 -7.05 3.81
C GLY A 18 18.96 -6.07 2.77
N ASP A 19 19.73 -5.88 1.69
CA ASP A 19 19.31 -4.99 0.62
C ASP A 19 18.06 -5.50 -0.05
N SER A 20 17.93 -6.82 -0.16
CA SER A 20 16.77 -7.45 -0.76
C SER A 20 15.50 -7.15 0.04
N TRP A 21 15.60 -7.14 1.36
CA TRP A 21 14.46 -6.87 2.22
C TRP A 21 13.98 -5.41 2.06
N MET A 22 14.91 -4.47 2.13
CA MET A 22 14.60 -3.05 1.96
C MET A 22 14.15 -2.75 0.55
N ASP A 23 14.81 -3.33 -0.43
CA ASP A 23 14.43 -3.17 -1.82
C ASP A 23 13.03 -3.69 -2.07
N LYS A 24 12.68 -4.80 -1.44
CA LYS A 24 11.34 -5.35 -1.57
C LYS A 24 10.29 -4.42 -0.98
N LEU A 25 10.58 -3.82 0.17
CA LEU A 25 9.66 -2.86 0.78
C LEU A 25 9.52 -1.63 -0.10
N ILE A 26 10.62 -1.10 -0.62
CA ILE A 26 10.58 0.04 -1.54
C ILE A 26 9.76 -0.32 -2.77
N GLY A 27 10.01 -1.49 -3.33
CA GLY A 27 9.32 -1.92 -4.54
C GLY A 27 7.82 -2.07 -4.36
N VAL A 28 7.39 -2.70 -3.25
CA VAL A 28 5.96 -2.89 -3.03
C VAL A 28 5.27 -1.57 -2.69
N THR A 29 5.97 -0.68 -1.96
CA THR A 29 5.42 0.64 -1.65
C THR A 29 5.24 1.47 -2.91
N ASP A 30 6.24 1.43 -3.79
CA ASP A 30 6.18 2.12 -5.07
C ASP A 30 5.07 1.56 -5.95
N SER A 31 4.93 0.23 -5.97
CA SER A 31 3.85 -0.41 -6.72
C SER A 31 2.48 0.03 -6.23
N LEU A 32 2.31 0.13 -4.91
CA LEU A 32 1.03 0.55 -4.36
C LEU A 32 0.74 2.02 -4.68
N LEU A 33 1.77 2.85 -4.70
CA LEU A 33 1.57 4.25 -5.09
C LEU A 33 1.13 4.33 -6.55
N THR A 34 1.71 3.51 -7.42
CA THR A 34 1.30 3.42 -8.82
C THR A 34 -0.15 2.94 -8.91
N GLU A 35 -0.51 1.93 -8.12
CA GLU A 35 -1.89 1.43 -8.13
C GLU A 35 -2.87 2.48 -7.63
N ALA A 36 -2.48 3.29 -6.63
CA ALA A 36 -3.34 4.37 -6.17
C ALA A 36 -3.64 5.35 -7.30
N GLY A 37 -2.63 5.64 -8.12
CA GLY A 37 -2.81 6.46 -9.31
C GLY A 37 -3.78 5.84 -10.30
N TYR A 38 -3.69 4.53 -10.49
CA TYR A 38 -4.64 3.81 -11.33
C TYR A 38 -6.06 3.92 -10.77
N MET A 39 -6.20 3.75 -9.45
CA MET A 39 -7.52 3.77 -8.81
C MET A 39 -8.22 5.12 -8.98
N ILE A 40 -7.50 6.21 -8.80
CA ILE A 40 -8.13 7.53 -8.95
C ILE A 40 -8.53 7.79 -10.40
N GLU A 41 -7.71 7.37 -11.37
CA GLU A 41 -8.04 7.55 -12.79
C GLU A 41 -9.21 6.66 -13.19
N GLU A 42 -9.23 5.43 -12.71
CA GLU A 42 -10.35 4.52 -12.99
C GLU A 42 -11.65 5.06 -12.42
N TYR A 43 -11.59 5.58 -11.18
CA TYR A 43 -12.76 6.14 -10.53
C TYR A 43 -13.30 7.35 -11.30
N LYS A 44 -12.42 8.26 -11.70
CA LYS A 44 -12.82 9.45 -12.46
C LYS A 44 -13.47 9.05 -13.79
N ARG A 45 -12.87 8.08 -14.46
CA ARG A 45 -13.39 7.62 -15.75
C ARG A 45 -14.78 7.01 -15.59
N ARG A 46 -14.99 6.24 -14.53
CA ARG A 46 -16.28 5.62 -14.30
C ARG A 46 -17.33 6.63 -13.88
N ARG A 47 -16.94 7.64 -13.11
CA ARG A 47 -17.89 8.71 -12.77
C ARG A 47 -18.32 9.47 -14.01
N GLU A 48 -17.42 9.69 -14.93
CA GLU A 48 -17.73 10.39 -16.18
C GLU A 48 -18.65 9.58 -17.06
N SER A 49 -18.38 8.29 -17.22
CA SER A 49 -19.19 7.43 -18.08
C SER A 49 -20.47 6.93 -17.41
N GLY A 50 -20.48 6.86 -16.08
CA GLY A 50 -21.59 6.29 -15.34
C GLY A 50 -21.60 4.77 -15.32
N GLU A 51 -20.60 4.12 -15.88
CA GLU A 51 -20.57 2.66 -16.00
C GLU A 51 -19.90 2.04 -14.77
N LYS A 52 -20.62 1.18 -14.08
CA LYS A 52 -20.02 0.46 -12.96
C LYS A 52 -19.27 -0.78 -13.45
N GLY A 53 -18.29 -1.19 -12.68
CA GLY A 53 -17.52 -2.38 -12.99
C GLY A 53 -18.29 -3.65 -12.78
N ASP A 54 -17.93 -4.68 -13.53
CA ASP A 54 -18.47 -6.01 -13.35
C ASP A 54 -17.69 -6.70 -12.23
N PHE A 55 -18.43 -7.34 -11.31
CA PHE A 55 -17.77 -7.90 -10.14
C PHE A 55 -16.72 -8.95 -10.51
N TYR A 56 -17.06 -9.89 -11.38
CA TYR A 56 -16.16 -10.99 -11.69
C TYR A 56 -15.09 -10.62 -12.72
N ARG A 57 -15.41 -9.71 -13.64
CA ARG A 57 -14.47 -9.32 -14.67
C ARG A 57 -13.51 -8.22 -14.21
N ASP A 58 -14.02 -7.24 -13.45
CA ASP A 58 -13.25 -6.05 -13.12
C ASP A 58 -12.85 -5.99 -11.65
N VAL A 59 -13.83 -6.11 -10.75
CA VAL A 59 -13.62 -5.83 -9.33
C VAL A 59 -12.76 -6.89 -8.65
N LYS A 60 -13.23 -8.14 -8.71
CA LYS A 60 -12.57 -9.21 -7.96
C LYS A 60 -11.12 -9.44 -8.38
N PRO A 61 -10.80 -9.55 -9.68
CA PRO A 61 -9.39 -9.78 -10.05
C PRO A 61 -8.49 -8.64 -9.60
N TYR A 62 -8.97 -7.41 -9.70
CA TYR A 62 -8.16 -6.27 -9.28
C TYR A 62 -8.01 -6.21 -7.78
N ALA A 63 -9.11 -6.39 -7.04
CA ALA A 63 -9.07 -6.38 -5.59
C ALA A 63 -8.16 -7.48 -5.04
N ASP A 64 -8.19 -8.67 -5.67
CA ASP A 64 -7.32 -9.77 -5.27
C ASP A 64 -5.85 -9.42 -5.51
N LYS A 65 -5.54 -8.80 -6.63
CA LYS A 65 -4.18 -8.36 -6.93
C LYS A 65 -3.70 -7.35 -5.90
N VAL A 66 -4.51 -6.35 -5.59
CA VAL A 66 -4.16 -5.33 -4.61
C VAL A 66 -4.01 -5.93 -3.22
N LYS A 67 -4.90 -6.87 -2.88
CA LYS A 67 -4.85 -7.54 -1.58
C LYS A 67 -3.51 -8.23 -1.37
N SER A 68 -3.02 -8.92 -2.38
CA SER A 68 -1.73 -9.57 -2.31
C SER A 68 -0.62 -8.55 -2.06
N LEU A 69 -0.67 -7.41 -2.73
CA LEU A 69 0.32 -6.35 -2.56
C LEU A 69 0.25 -5.73 -1.17
N ILE A 70 -0.93 -5.40 -0.69
CA ILE A 70 -1.03 -4.73 0.60
C ILE A 70 -0.73 -5.66 1.77
N ASP A 71 -0.96 -6.95 1.61
CA ASP A 71 -0.57 -7.91 2.65
C ASP A 71 0.95 -7.93 2.79
N GLN A 72 1.67 -7.96 1.68
CA GLN A 72 3.13 -7.89 1.69
C GLN A 72 3.61 -6.57 2.27
N TRP A 73 3.02 -5.48 1.79
CA TRP A 73 3.38 -4.14 2.23
C TRP A 73 3.20 -3.97 3.74
N ARG A 74 2.08 -4.45 4.25
CA ARG A 74 1.78 -4.33 5.68
C ARG A 74 2.80 -5.07 6.53
N SER A 75 3.08 -6.31 6.16
CA SER A 75 4.02 -7.14 6.90
C SER A 75 5.41 -6.50 6.93
N LEU A 76 5.90 -6.06 5.78
CA LEU A 76 7.21 -5.44 5.69
C LEU A 76 7.25 -4.07 6.39
N SER A 77 6.16 -3.30 6.28
CA SER A 77 6.08 -1.99 6.90
C SER A 77 6.06 -2.08 8.43
N GLU A 78 5.33 -3.06 8.96
CA GLU A 78 5.28 -3.24 10.40
C GLU A 78 6.65 -3.58 10.97
N GLU A 79 7.38 -4.42 10.26
CA GLU A 79 8.74 -4.76 10.66
C GLU A 79 9.66 -3.54 10.57
N TRP A 80 9.52 -2.77 9.50
CA TRP A 80 10.31 -1.55 9.32
C TRP A 80 10.05 -0.55 10.44
N VAL A 81 8.79 -0.32 10.78
CA VAL A 81 8.43 0.61 11.87
C VAL A 81 9.01 0.11 13.18
N ALA A 82 8.93 -1.19 13.45
CA ALA A 82 9.42 -1.76 14.71
C ALA A 82 10.92 -1.63 14.85
N THR A 83 11.66 -1.74 13.76
CA THR A 83 13.13 -1.76 13.81
C THR A 83 13.76 -0.41 13.55
N SER A 84 13.22 0.37 12.62
CA SER A 84 13.81 1.64 12.22
C SER A 84 13.22 2.85 12.95
N ARG A 85 12.03 2.68 13.49
CA ARG A 85 11.32 3.72 14.25
C ARG A 85 11.31 5.06 13.52
N PRO A 86 10.73 5.09 12.29
CA PRO A 86 10.70 6.32 11.52
C PRO A 86 9.90 7.39 12.27
N LYS A 87 10.30 8.65 12.07
CA LYS A 87 9.70 9.77 12.80
C LYS A 87 8.24 10.00 12.45
N HIS A 88 7.91 9.83 11.19
CA HIS A 88 6.63 10.30 10.67
C HIS A 88 5.69 9.18 10.26
N LEU A 89 6.02 7.95 10.60
CA LEU A 89 5.17 6.82 10.27
C LEU A 89 5.07 5.87 11.46
N HIS A 90 3.83 5.62 11.87
CA HIS A 90 3.54 4.79 13.03
C HIS A 90 2.55 3.69 12.66
N LEU A 91 2.48 2.65 13.50
CA LEU A 91 1.62 1.50 13.21
C LEU A 91 0.17 1.85 12.88
N PRO A 92 -0.49 2.79 13.60
CA PRO A 92 -1.87 3.12 13.23
C PRO A 92 -2.00 3.65 11.81
N GLN A 93 -0.99 4.39 11.32
CA GLN A 93 -1.03 4.88 9.94
C GLN A 93 -0.91 3.74 8.94
N ILE A 94 -0.08 2.73 9.24
CA ILE A 94 0.03 1.55 8.39
C ILE A 94 -1.32 0.84 8.31
N SER A 95 -1.95 0.63 9.46
CA SER A 95 -3.23 -0.06 9.52
C SER A 95 -4.33 0.71 8.77
N ASN A 96 -4.39 2.02 8.98
CA ASN A 96 -5.40 2.84 8.31
C ASN A 96 -5.18 2.88 6.80
N THR A 97 -3.91 2.95 6.38
CA THR A 97 -3.60 2.98 4.96
C THR A 97 -3.96 1.65 4.29
N TYR A 98 -3.71 0.55 4.99
CA TYR A 98 -4.11 -0.77 4.50
C TYR A 98 -5.62 -0.79 4.23
N ASP A 99 -6.42 -0.37 5.21
CA ASP A 99 -7.87 -0.36 5.06
C ASP A 99 -8.31 0.56 3.93
N ASN A 100 -7.69 1.72 3.83
CA ASN A 100 -8.06 2.69 2.80
C ASN A 100 -7.74 2.17 1.40
N ILE A 101 -6.60 1.53 1.22
CA ILE A 101 -6.23 0.97 -0.09
C ILE A 101 -7.20 -0.14 -0.47
N GLU A 102 -7.55 -0.99 0.49
CA GLU A 102 -8.49 -2.08 0.25
C GLU A 102 -9.83 -1.52 -0.25
N MET A 103 -10.32 -0.48 0.42
CA MET A 103 -11.56 0.17 0.04
C MET A 103 -11.48 0.81 -1.34
N LEU A 104 -10.40 1.54 -1.61
CA LEU A 104 -10.22 2.20 -2.90
C LEU A 104 -10.17 1.19 -4.04
N SER A 105 -9.59 0.02 -3.81
CA SER A 105 -9.44 -1.01 -4.85
C SER A 105 -10.77 -1.56 -5.33
N VAL A 106 -11.81 -1.44 -4.50
CA VAL A 106 -13.17 -1.87 -4.86
C VAL A 106 -13.97 -0.68 -5.38
N HIS A 107 -13.95 0.42 -4.64
CA HIS A 107 -14.80 1.56 -4.94
C HIS A 107 -14.44 2.29 -6.22
N CYS A 108 -13.21 2.13 -6.71
CA CYS A 108 -12.80 2.77 -7.96
C CYS A 108 -13.62 2.28 -9.16
N PHE A 109 -14.32 1.15 -9.03
CA PHE A 109 -15.16 0.62 -10.11
C PHE A 109 -16.62 1.03 -10.00
N PHE A 110 -16.97 1.83 -8.99
CA PHE A 110 -18.36 2.18 -8.73
C PHE A 110 -18.55 3.69 -8.76
N PRO A 111 -19.16 4.22 -9.83
CA PRO A 111 -19.33 5.67 -9.98
C PRO A 111 -20.21 6.30 -8.90
N GLU A 112 -21.07 5.49 -8.25
CA GLU A 112 -21.94 6.01 -7.21
C GLU A 112 -21.22 6.17 -5.86
N SER A 113 -19.98 5.69 -5.73
CA SER A 113 -19.21 5.88 -4.49
C SER A 113 -19.00 7.38 -4.25
N SER A 114 -19.05 7.79 -2.98
CA SER A 114 -18.92 9.20 -2.61
C SER A 114 -17.62 9.80 -3.13
N TYR A 115 -17.75 10.87 -3.89
CA TYR A 115 -16.58 11.55 -4.47
C TYR A 115 -15.67 12.09 -3.38
N ASN A 116 -16.23 12.83 -2.43
CA ASN A 116 -15.43 13.43 -1.37
C ASN A 116 -14.71 12.39 -0.55
N ARG A 117 -15.39 11.28 -0.25
CA ARG A 117 -14.79 10.22 0.55
C ARG A 117 -13.67 9.52 -0.23
N PHE A 118 -13.91 9.23 -1.51
CA PHE A 118 -12.90 8.59 -2.34
C PHE A 118 -11.64 9.46 -2.44
N ILE A 119 -11.81 10.73 -2.74
CA ILE A 119 -10.69 11.66 -2.88
C ILE A 119 -9.94 11.79 -1.56
N SER A 120 -10.66 11.88 -0.44
CA SER A 120 -10.03 11.99 0.87
C SER A 120 -9.14 10.78 1.17
N HIS A 121 -9.67 9.58 0.92
CA HIS A 121 -8.88 8.36 1.14
C HIS A 121 -7.70 8.28 0.19
N TYR A 122 -7.91 8.65 -1.06
CA TYR A 122 -6.82 8.67 -2.03
C TYR A 122 -5.70 9.60 -1.60
N GLN A 123 -6.05 10.80 -1.15
CA GLN A 123 -5.05 11.78 -0.71
C GLN A 123 -4.28 11.26 0.51
N SER A 124 -4.98 10.64 1.44
CA SER A 124 -4.35 10.07 2.63
C SER A 124 -3.38 8.95 2.27
N VAL A 125 -3.80 8.05 1.38
CA VAL A 125 -2.96 6.94 0.93
C VAL A 125 -1.72 7.47 0.22
N SER A 126 -1.90 8.41 -0.69
CA SER A 126 -0.79 8.98 -1.44
C SER A 126 0.22 9.66 -0.52
N TYR A 127 -0.28 10.36 0.48
CA TYR A 127 0.60 11.03 1.43
C TYR A 127 1.42 10.02 2.23
N VAL A 128 0.77 8.99 2.75
CA VAL A 128 1.47 8.00 3.59
C VAL A 128 2.49 7.22 2.77
N LEU A 129 2.10 6.72 1.60
CA LEU A 129 3.02 5.96 0.75
C LEU A 129 4.17 6.83 0.25
N GLY A 130 3.88 8.08 -0.11
CA GLY A 130 4.91 9.01 -0.56
C GLY A 130 5.89 9.34 0.55
N THR A 131 5.39 9.58 1.76
CA THR A 131 6.23 9.84 2.92
C THR A 131 7.10 8.64 3.23
N GLN A 132 6.51 7.44 3.16
CA GLN A 132 7.26 6.21 3.41
C GLN A 132 8.38 6.03 2.40
N LEU A 133 8.10 6.23 1.12
CA LEU A 133 9.13 6.12 0.10
C LEU A 133 10.27 7.10 0.33
N HIS A 134 9.92 8.33 0.69
CA HIS A 134 10.93 9.33 0.98
C HIS A 134 11.83 8.89 2.13
N GLU A 135 11.24 8.38 3.21
CA GLU A 135 12.00 7.90 4.35
C GLU A 135 12.87 6.69 3.99
N LEU A 136 12.31 5.76 3.22
CA LEU A 136 13.04 4.56 2.82
C LEU A 136 14.23 4.86 1.93
N ARG A 137 14.14 5.91 1.11
CA ARG A 137 15.19 6.27 0.16
C ARG A 137 16.19 7.29 0.70
N LYS A 138 16.03 7.65 1.97
CA LYS A 138 16.84 8.71 2.54
C LYS A 138 18.30 8.36 2.63
N ASP A 139 18.60 7.13 2.79
CA ASP A 139 19.98 6.68 2.85
C ASP A 139 20.38 6.00 1.58
#